data_35545cde32a1e1f68f74d974e1f7b868
#
_entry.id   35545cde32a1e1f68f74d974e1f7b868
#
_cell.length_a   1.000
_cell.length_b   1.000
_cell.length_c   1.000
_cell.angle_alpha   90.00
_cell.angle_beta   90.00
_cell.angle_gamma   90.00
#
_symmetry.space_group_name_H-M   'P 1'
#
loop_
_entity.id
_entity.type
_entity.pdbx_description
1 polymer ?
#
loop_
_entity_poly.entity_id
_entity_poly.type
_entity_poly.pdbx_seq_one_letter_code
_entity_poly.pdbx_strand_id
1 'polypeptide(L)'
;MSASPAGSVWDSDELAPPGSAVWDLLVIGGGTAGIVAAKTAAGFGASVLLVERDRTGGDCLWTGCVPSKALLTAAHAAADARAASRYGVDVAGVEVDFTRVMTYVRQAITTVQPTDSPAALREAGVHVAQGVARLTGPRTAQVGTDLVGFAQALLATGAAPAVPPIPGLADASPWTSETIWSLPARPTRLLVLGGGSIGCELGQAFARLGSAVTMVEAEPRLLSREDADAAALVTAALIADGVTVRAGAAVTAITSGLMGWCAELADGGEVVFDEVLVAVGRSPRTTELGLDRAGVTVNERGFVQVNSRLQTANPRIWAAGDLTGHPQFTHTAGVHASLAAGNAVLGLRRTVDVATIPRVTFTQPEVAAVGVSAEHAGPQSGLTVRTTQHTEVDRAIAEGAVAGFSRLILDGKGRVVGATIVGPRAGESLPEVVLAARHGLRARNLAAATHAYPTYGDGVWKASIDHVQHQLHQPGVHRVTSALRTVRRRWLAR
;
A
#
# COMPACT_ATOMS: atom_id res chain seq x y z
N MET A 1 10.00 -24.23 19.21
CA MET A 1 9.26 -25.50 19.10
C MET A 1 7.78 -25.13 18.97
N SER A 2 7.26 -24.94 17.76
CA SER A 2 5.83 -24.74 17.53
C SER A 2 5.19 -26.11 17.31
N ALA A 3 4.31 -26.49 18.21
CA ALA A 3 3.48 -27.65 18.02
C ALA A 3 2.56 -27.43 16.82
N SER A 4 2.68 -28.26 15.79
CA SER A 4 1.63 -28.39 14.77
C SER A 4 0.32 -28.77 15.45
N PRO A 5 -0.80 -28.09 15.19
CA PRO A 5 -2.08 -28.59 15.60
C PRO A 5 -2.38 -29.85 14.78
N ALA A 6 -2.68 -30.92 15.49
CA ALA A 6 -3.07 -32.19 14.94
C ALA A 6 -4.34 -32.04 14.08
N GLY A 7 -4.29 -32.64 12.89
CA GLY A 7 -5.39 -33.22 12.17
C GLY A 7 -6.69 -32.41 12.06
N SER A 8 -6.78 -31.44 11.15
CA SER A 8 -8.08 -31.07 10.59
C SER A 8 -8.49 -32.17 9.61
N VAL A 9 -9.47 -32.95 10.00
CA VAL A 9 -10.14 -33.90 9.11
C VAL A 9 -10.91 -33.05 8.09
N TRP A 10 -10.42 -32.99 6.86
CA TRP A 10 -11.12 -32.44 5.73
C TRP A 10 -12.20 -33.42 5.31
N ASP A 11 -13.40 -32.91 5.09
CA ASP A 11 -14.41 -33.66 4.36
C ASP A 11 -13.96 -33.71 2.90
N SER A 12 -13.61 -34.88 2.38
CA SER A 12 -13.16 -35.08 1.00
C SER A 12 -14.20 -34.61 -0.02
N ASP A 13 -15.48 -34.54 0.40
CA ASP A 13 -16.58 -34.04 -0.40
C ASP A 13 -16.52 -32.51 -0.65
N GLU A 14 -15.80 -31.73 0.20
CA GLU A 14 -15.60 -30.30 -0.01
C GLU A 14 -14.60 -30.00 -1.16
N LEU A 15 -13.75 -30.95 -1.55
CA LEU A 15 -12.77 -30.78 -2.64
C LEU A 15 -13.30 -31.20 -4.02
N ALA A 16 -14.49 -31.82 -4.08
CA ALA A 16 -15.15 -32.19 -5.30
C ALA A 16 -16.06 -31.06 -5.83
N PRO A 17 -15.94 -30.66 -7.11
CA PRO A 17 -16.80 -29.61 -7.64
C PRO A 17 -18.24 -30.09 -7.83
N PRO A 18 -19.24 -29.25 -7.55
CA PRO A 18 -20.63 -29.60 -7.76
C PRO A 18 -20.94 -29.92 -9.24
N GLY A 19 -21.35 -31.16 -9.54
CA GLY A 19 -21.83 -31.55 -10.85
C GLY A 19 -20.77 -31.56 -11.98
N SER A 20 -19.48 -31.46 -11.67
CA SER A 20 -18.38 -31.45 -12.66
C SER A 20 -17.18 -32.26 -12.16
N ALA A 21 -16.31 -32.67 -13.08
CA ALA A 21 -15.05 -33.33 -12.72
C ALA A 21 -13.91 -32.34 -12.39
N VAL A 22 -14.11 -31.07 -12.63
CA VAL A 22 -13.09 -30.01 -12.43
C VAL A 22 -13.75 -28.70 -11.95
N TRP A 23 -13.05 -27.95 -11.16
CA TRP A 23 -13.44 -26.58 -10.75
C TRP A 23 -13.30 -25.60 -11.93
N ASP A 24 -14.26 -24.67 -12.07
CA ASP A 24 -14.11 -23.58 -13.05
C ASP A 24 -12.92 -22.70 -12.71
N LEU A 25 -12.76 -22.39 -11.40
CA LEU A 25 -11.63 -21.62 -10.88
C LEU A 25 -11.09 -22.22 -9.59
N LEU A 26 -9.79 -22.57 -9.59
CA LEU A 26 -9.01 -22.83 -8.39
C LEU A 26 -8.28 -21.54 -7.99
N VAL A 27 -8.46 -21.07 -6.76
CA VAL A 27 -7.76 -19.92 -6.19
C VAL A 27 -6.78 -20.41 -5.13
N ILE A 28 -5.49 -20.09 -5.29
CA ILE A 28 -4.43 -20.49 -4.35
C ILE A 28 -3.98 -19.27 -3.55
N GLY A 29 -4.35 -19.23 -2.26
CA GLY A 29 -4.14 -18.13 -1.33
C GLY A 29 -5.42 -17.36 -1.00
N GLY A 30 -5.71 -17.21 0.30
CA GLY A 30 -6.91 -16.57 0.85
C GLY A 30 -6.68 -15.15 1.36
N GLY A 31 -5.68 -14.43 0.82
CA GLY A 31 -5.50 -12.99 1.04
C GLY A 31 -6.45 -12.15 0.19
N THR A 32 -6.27 -10.83 0.18
CA THR A 32 -7.15 -9.88 -0.54
C THR A 32 -7.35 -10.27 -2.00
N ALA A 33 -6.28 -10.63 -2.73
CA ALA A 33 -6.40 -11.03 -4.13
C ALA A 33 -7.26 -12.30 -4.29
N GLY A 34 -7.02 -13.31 -3.46
CA GLY A 34 -7.76 -14.57 -3.53
C GLY A 34 -9.24 -14.41 -3.17
N ILE A 35 -9.54 -13.70 -2.09
CA ILE A 35 -10.92 -13.43 -1.65
C ILE A 35 -11.70 -12.67 -2.72
N VAL A 36 -11.12 -11.60 -3.26
CA VAL A 36 -11.79 -10.80 -4.30
C VAL A 36 -12.00 -11.60 -5.59
N ALA A 37 -10.98 -12.36 -6.03
CA ALA A 37 -11.12 -13.20 -7.21
C ALA A 37 -12.19 -14.27 -7.03
N ALA A 38 -12.18 -14.96 -5.88
CA ALA A 38 -13.12 -16.03 -5.60
C ALA A 38 -14.58 -15.52 -5.53
N LYS A 39 -14.83 -14.44 -4.77
CA LYS A 39 -16.16 -13.80 -4.71
C LYS A 39 -16.61 -13.30 -6.09
N THR A 40 -15.69 -12.71 -6.88
CA THR A 40 -16.01 -12.22 -8.24
C THR A 40 -16.40 -13.38 -9.16
N ALA A 41 -15.65 -14.47 -9.17
CA ALA A 41 -15.92 -15.63 -10.00
C ALA A 41 -17.22 -16.35 -9.59
N ALA A 42 -17.44 -16.55 -8.28
CA ALA A 42 -18.68 -17.11 -7.75
C ALA A 42 -19.90 -16.24 -8.11
N GLY A 43 -19.76 -14.92 -8.08
CA GLY A 43 -20.79 -13.98 -8.54
C GLY A 43 -21.12 -14.08 -10.03
N PHE A 44 -20.25 -14.68 -10.84
CA PHE A 44 -20.55 -15.04 -12.24
C PHE A 44 -21.17 -16.44 -12.39
N GLY A 45 -21.39 -17.15 -11.29
CA GLY A 45 -21.96 -18.49 -11.27
C GLY A 45 -20.94 -19.61 -11.50
N ALA A 46 -19.63 -19.32 -11.42
CA ALA A 46 -18.58 -20.32 -11.53
C ALA A 46 -18.47 -21.17 -10.25
N SER A 47 -18.13 -22.45 -10.41
CA SER A 47 -17.69 -23.29 -9.30
C SER A 47 -16.27 -22.90 -8.88
N VAL A 48 -16.10 -22.44 -7.63
CA VAL A 48 -14.84 -21.88 -7.14
C VAL A 48 -14.36 -22.62 -5.91
N LEU A 49 -13.11 -23.10 -5.96
CA LEU A 49 -12.38 -23.60 -4.79
C LEU A 49 -11.29 -22.61 -4.42
N LEU A 50 -11.35 -22.06 -3.21
CA LEU A 50 -10.27 -21.26 -2.62
C LEU A 50 -9.52 -22.13 -1.60
N VAL A 51 -8.20 -22.22 -1.78
CA VAL A 51 -7.31 -22.95 -0.88
C VAL A 51 -6.42 -21.98 -0.13
N GLU A 52 -6.50 -21.97 1.20
CA GLU A 52 -5.65 -21.16 2.10
C GLU A 52 -4.92 -22.06 3.09
N ARG A 53 -3.62 -21.83 3.24
CA ARG A 53 -2.77 -22.68 4.09
C ARG A 53 -2.93 -22.41 5.59
N ASP A 54 -3.28 -21.18 5.97
CA ASP A 54 -3.36 -20.74 7.36
C ASP A 54 -4.76 -20.18 7.66
N ARG A 55 -5.01 -18.92 7.41
CA ARG A 55 -6.27 -18.23 7.70
C ARG A 55 -6.61 -17.21 6.62
N THR A 56 -7.88 -17.11 6.27
CA THR A 56 -8.36 -16.14 5.29
C THR A 56 -8.22 -14.69 5.79
N GLY A 57 -8.12 -13.72 4.88
CA GLY A 57 -7.88 -12.30 5.17
C GLY A 57 -6.48 -11.82 4.78
N GLY A 58 -5.48 -12.73 4.82
CA GLY A 58 -4.10 -12.45 4.41
C GLY A 58 -3.43 -11.32 5.21
N ASP A 59 -2.35 -10.79 4.66
CA ASP A 59 -1.54 -9.77 5.34
C ASP A 59 -2.35 -8.50 5.67
N CYS A 60 -3.26 -8.07 4.80
CA CYS A 60 -4.04 -6.85 5.02
C CYS A 60 -4.79 -6.89 6.36
N LEU A 61 -5.50 -7.98 6.63
CA LEU A 61 -6.29 -8.14 7.85
C LEU A 61 -5.41 -8.40 9.08
N TRP A 62 -4.45 -9.35 8.95
CA TRP A 62 -3.79 -9.91 10.12
C TRP A 62 -2.51 -9.19 10.53
N THR A 63 -1.75 -8.68 9.56
CA THR A 63 -0.38 -8.19 9.78
C THR A 63 -0.05 -6.89 9.04
N GLY A 64 -0.96 -6.36 8.24
CA GLY A 64 -0.73 -5.21 7.37
C GLY A 64 -1.62 -4.01 7.71
N CYS A 65 -2.57 -3.73 6.82
CA CYS A 65 -3.36 -2.49 6.85
C CYS A 65 -4.14 -2.29 8.15
N VAL A 66 -4.86 -3.31 8.61
CA VAL A 66 -5.73 -3.17 9.79
C VAL A 66 -4.91 -2.94 11.06
N PRO A 67 -3.96 -3.80 11.43
CA PRO A 67 -3.18 -3.59 12.64
C PRO A 67 -2.31 -2.33 12.59
N SER A 68 -1.71 -2.00 11.42
CA SER A 68 -0.87 -0.81 11.32
C SER A 68 -1.67 0.47 11.48
N LYS A 69 -2.86 0.58 10.87
CA LYS A 69 -3.68 1.80 11.00
C LYS A 69 -4.28 1.95 12.40
N ALA A 70 -4.59 0.83 13.07
CA ALA A 70 -4.97 0.86 14.47
C ALA A 70 -3.81 1.34 15.38
N LEU A 71 -2.59 0.86 15.15
CA LEU A 71 -1.41 1.32 15.89
C LEU A 71 -1.12 2.80 15.63
N LEU A 72 -1.15 3.23 14.36
CA LEU A 72 -1.00 4.65 13.98
C LEU A 72 -2.03 5.54 14.65
N THR A 73 -3.30 5.10 14.70
CA THR A 73 -4.37 5.86 15.40
C THR A 73 -4.02 6.10 16.88
N ALA A 74 -3.56 5.07 17.59
CA ALA A 74 -3.13 5.21 18.98
C ALA A 74 -1.91 6.15 19.12
N ALA A 75 -0.95 6.03 18.21
CA ALA A 75 0.25 6.87 18.18
C ALA A 75 -0.07 8.34 17.88
N HIS A 76 -0.99 8.59 16.94
CA HIS A 76 -1.48 9.94 16.63
C HIS A 76 -2.21 10.55 17.83
N ALA A 77 -3.09 9.79 18.50
CA ALA A 77 -3.78 10.27 19.69
C ALA A 77 -2.79 10.69 20.80
N ALA A 78 -1.71 9.93 21.01
CA ALA A 78 -0.68 10.29 21.97
C ALA A 78 0.10 11.56 21.57
N ALA A 79 0.41 11.72 20.29
CA ALA A 79 1.09 12.90 19.74
C ALA A 79 0.19 14.16 19.82
N ASP A 80 -1.08 14.03 19.41
CA ASP A 80 -2.05 15.13 19.44
C ASP A 80 -2.31 15.60 20.88
N ALA A 81 -2.41 14.68 21.83
CA ALA A 81 -2.55 15.04 23.25
C ALA A 81 -1.34 15.83 23.77
N ARG A 82 -0.10 15.44 23.40
CA ARG A 82 1.11 16.19 23.78
C ARG A 82 1.17 17.58 23.13
N ALA A 83 0.62 17.72 21.93
CA ALA A 83 0.62 18.97 21.17
C ALA A 83 -0.60 19.85 21.42
N ALA A 84 -1.54 19.44 22.29
CA ALA A 84 -2.84 20.10 22.49
C ALA A 84 -2.72 21.54 23.04
N SER A 85 -1.65 21.85 23.76
CA SER A 85 -1.40 23.21 24.31
C SER A 85 -1.32 24.30 23.25
N ARG A 86 -0.91 23.95 22.01
CA ARG A 86 -0.92 24.90 20.88
C ARG A 86 -2.33 25.41 20.52
N TYR A 87 -3.36 24.71 20.95
CA TYR A 87 -4.76 25.11 20.79
C TYR A 87 -5.40 25.65 22.06
N GLY A 88 -4.59 25.89 23.12
CA GLY A 88 -5.09 26.32 24.41
C GLY A 88 -5.71 25.21 25.27
N VAL A 89 -5.41 23.96 24.96
CA VAL A 89 -5.86 22.76 25.70
C VAL A 89 -4.67 22.18 26.46
N ASP A 90 -4.61 22.39 27.76
CA ASP A 90 -3.53 21.89 28.61
C ASP A 90 -3.81 20.44 29.03
N VAL A 91 -2.83 19.56 28.80
CA VAL A 91 -2.85 18.16 29.21
C VAL A 91 -1.75 17.93 30.22
N ALA A 92 -2.11 17.45 31.41
CA ALA A 92 -1.19 17.30 32.53
C ALA A 92 -0.09 16.25 32.36
N GLY A 93 -0.22 15.40 31.35
CA GLY A 93 0.73 14.35 30.97
C GLY A 93 0.08 13.35 30.06
N VAL A 94 0.90 12.62 29.26
CA VAL A 94 0.42 11.56 28.39
C VAL A 94 1.16 10.28 28.75
N GLU A 95 0.47 9.37 29.40
CA GLU A 95 0.94 8.02 29.65
C GLU A 95 0.41 7.06 28.60
N VAL A 96 1.28 6.18 28.11
CA VAL A 96 0.95 5.17 27.10
C VAL A 96 1.03 3.78 27.74
N ASP A 97 -0.12 3.15 27.88
CA ASP A 97 -0.23 1.72 28.21
C ASP A 97 -0.14 0.91 26.93
N PHE A 98 1.04 0.38 26.62
CA PHE A 98 1.28 -0.37 25.41
C PHE A 98 0.44 -1.66 25.32
N THR A 99 0.13 -2.31 26.45
CA THR A 99 -0.73 -3.49 26.49
C THR A 99 -2.15 -3.17 26.02
N ARG A 100 -2.68 -2.02 26.45
CA ARG A 100 -3.99 -1.54 25.98
C ARG A 100 -3.96 -1.12 24.52
N VAL A 101 -2.88 -0.49 24.04
CA VAL A 101 -2.69 -0.18 22.62
C VAL A 101 -2.75 -1.46 21.79
N MET A 102 -1.99 -2.49 22.17
CA MET A 102 -2.00 -3.78 21.44
C MET A 102 -3.34 -4.52 21.58
N THR A 103 -4.09 -4.31 22.65
CA THR A 103 -5.46 -4.81 22.78
C THR A 103 -6.40 -4.13 21.78
N TYR A 104 -6.31 -2.81 21.63
CA TYR A 104 -7.05 -2.07 20.62
C TYR A 104 -6.73 -2.53 19.19
N VAL A 105 -5.45 -2.76 18.89
CA VAL A 105 -5.02 -3.32 17.59
C VAL A 105 -5.67 -4.68 17.33
N ARG A 106 -5.63 -5.60 18.31
CA ARG A 106 -6.29 -6.92 18.18
C ARG A 106 -7.80 -6.82 18.05
N GLN A 107 -8.43 -5.89 18.74
CA GLN A 107 -9.86 -5.65 18.63
C GLN A 107 -10.26 -5.16 17.22
N ALA A 108 -9.48 -4.28 16.61
CA ALA A 108 -9.69 -3.84 15.24
C ALA A 108 -9.65 -5.03 14.26
N ILE A 109 -8.64 -5.92 14.39
CA ILE A 109 -8.55 -7.14 13.59
C ILE A 109 -9.80 -8.01 13.79
N THR A 110 -10.19 -8.27 15.05
CA THR A 110 -11.36 -9.11 15.38
C THR A 110 -12.65 -8.53 14.82
N THR A 111 -12.78 -7.20 14.78
CA THR A 111 -13.96 -6.53 14.24
C THR A 111 -14.08 -6.69 12.72
N VAL A 112 -12.96 -6.68 11.99
CA VAL A 112 -12.95 -6.83 10.52
C VAL A 112 -12.99 -8.30 10.08
N GLN A 113 -12.40 -9.19 10.84
CA GLN A 113 -12.23 -10.62 10.52
C GLN A 113 -13.49 -11.33 9.98
N PRO A 114 -14.71 -11.12 10.51
CA PRO A 114 -15.91 -11.83 10.02
C PRO A 114 -16.17 -11.62 8.53
N THR A 115 -15.81 -10.47 7.95
CA THR A 115 -16.04 -10.16 6.53
C THR A 115 -15.19 -11.00 5.57
N ASP A 116 -14.05 -11.46 6.04
CA ASP A 116 -13.09 -12.27 5.29
C ASP A 116 -13.05 -13.74 5.76
N SER A 117 -13.98 -14.12 6.62
CA SER A 117 -14.04 -15.46 7.20
C SER A 117 -14.42 -16.53 6.16
N PRO A 118 -14.05 -17.81 6.39
CA PRO A 118 -14.52 -18.92 5.55
C PRO A 118 -16.05 -19.00 5.48
N ALA A 119 -16.76 -18.63 6.54
CA ALA A 119 -18.22 -18.58 6.55
C ALA A 119 -18.77 -17.55 5.55
N ALA A 120 -18.24 -16.31 5.59
CA ALA A 120 -18.64 -15.27 4.64
C ALA A 120 -18.29 -15.62 3.18
N LEU A 121 -17.21 -16.37 2.97
CA LEU A 121 -16.83 -16.86 1.64
C LEU A 121 -17.81 -17.94 1.14
N ARG A 122 -18.18 -18.89 2.01
CA ARG A 122 -19.17 -19.92 1.67
C ARG A 122 -20.56 -19.32 1.39
N GLU A 123 -20.96 -18.33 2.17
CA GLU A 123 -22.20 -17.57 1.92
C GLU A 123 -22.17 -16.88 0.53
N ALA A 124 -21.00 -16.44 0.09
CA ALA A 124 -20.80 -15.87 -1.25
C ALA A 124 -20.68 -16.94 -2.37
N GLY A 125 -20.89 -18.23 -2.07
CA GLY A 125 -20.84 -19.33 -3.05
C GLY A 125 -19.42 -19.85 -3.33
N VAL A 126 -18.44 -19.57 -2.47
CA VAL A 126 -17.07 -20.06 -2.61
C VAL A 126 -16.85 -21.29 -1.72
N HIS A 127 -16.34 -22.37 -2.29
CA HIS A 127 -15.85 -23.49 -1.50
C HIS A 127 -14.46 -23.13 -0.93
N VAL A 128 -14.27 -23.34 0.37
CA VAL A 128 -13.03 -22.96 1.07
C VAL A 128 -12.38 -24.18 1.70
N ALA A 129 -11.17 -24.49 1.25
CA ALA A 129 -10.33 -25.52 1.84
C ALA A 129 -9.12 -24.88 2.53
N GLN A 130 -8.80 -25.33 3.74
CA GLN A 130 -7.55 -24.95 4.41
C GLN A 130 -6.47 -26.00 4.08
N GLY A 131 -5.36 -25.64 3.59
CA GLY A 131 -4.27 -26.53 3.24
C GLY A 131 -3.28 -25.88 2.30
N VAL A 132 -2.21 -26.63 2.02
CA VAL A 132 -1.19 -26.21 1.06
C VAL A 132 -1.57 -26.76 -0.32
N ALA A 133 -1.77 -25.84 -1.28
CA ALA A 133 -1.97 -26.21 -2.66
C ALA A 133 -0.64 -26.16 -3.43
N ARG A 134 -0.37 -27.21 -4.22
CA ARG A 134 0.80 -27.31 -5.10
C ARG A 134 0.37 -27.73 -6.49
N LEU A 135 0.73 -26.99 -7.51
CA LEU A 135 0.49 -27.36 -8.90
C LEU A 135 1.28 -28.63 -9.26
N THR A 136 0.60 -29.63 -9.80
CA THR A 136 1.20 -30.91 -10.21
C THR A 136 1.26 -31.06 -11.72
N GLY A 137 0.57 -30.17 -12.43
CA GLY A 137 0.51 -30.13 -13.89
C GLY A 137 -0.20 -28.88 -14.39
N PRO A 138 -0.39 -28.74 -15.69
CA PRO A 138 -0.97 -27.54 -16.30
C PRO A 138 -2.46 -27.32 -15.95
N ARG A 139 -3.13 -28.32 -15.39
CA ARG A 139 -4.57 -28.31 -15.05
C ARG A 139 -4.89 -29.03 -13.76
N THR A 140 -3.89 -29.36 -12.95
CA THR A 140 -4.04 -30.12 -11.71
C THR A 140 -3.23 -29.51 -10.58
N ALA A 141 -3.76 -29.59 -9.39
CA ALA A 141 -3.10 -29.22 -8.16
C ALA A 141 -3.31 -30.30 -7.09
N GLN A 142 -2.35 -30.48 -6.23
CA GLN A 142 -2.48 -31.27 -5.00
C GLN A 142 -2.86 -30.35 -3.85
N VAL A 143 -3.88 -30.73 -3.09
CA VAL A 143 -4.31 -30.04 -1.85
C VAL A 143 -4.32 -31.09 -0.74
N GLY A 144 -3.37 -31.01 0.19
CA GLY A 144 -3.14 -32.08 1.13
C GLY A 144 -2.73 -33.37 0.40
N THR A 145 -3.53 -34.44 0.51
CA THR A 145 -3.35 -35.71 -0.18
C THR A 145 -4.14 -35.80 -1.50
N ASP A 146 -5.08 -34.88 -1.73
CA ASP A 146 -6.06 -34.99 -2.80
C ASP A 146 -5.61 -34.28 -4.08
N LEU A 147 -5.96 -34.84 -5.22
CA LEU A 147 -5.70 -34.26 -6.54
C LEU A 147 -6.96 -33.51 -7.01
N VAL A 148 -6.79 -32.21 -7.26
CA VAL A 148 -7.85 -31.31 -7.70
C VAL A 148 -7.61 -30.89 -9.15
N GLY A 149 -8.62 -31.11 -10.01
CA GLY A 149 -8.63 -30.60 -11.39
C GLY A 149 -9.27 -29.22 -11.50
N PHE A 150 -8.76 -28.39 -12.41
CA PHE A 150 -9.31 -27.05 -12.67
C PHE A 150 -9.35 -26.71 -14.16
N ALA A 151 -10.33 -25.92 -14.58
CA ALA A 151 -10.39 -25.29 -15.88
C ALA A 151 -9.46 -24.08 -15.94
N GLN A 152 -9.48 -23.25 -14.91
CA GLN A 152 -8.61 -22.10 -14.70
C GLN A 152 -8.08 -22.10 -13.26
N ALA A 153 -6.90 -21.51 -13.04
CA ALA A 153 -6.37 -21.28 -11.70
C ALA A 153 -5.88 -19.83 -11.53
N LEU A 154 -5.97 -19.28 -10.33
CA LEU A 154 -5.44 -17.97 -9.96
C LEU A 154 -4.49 -18.11 -8.77
N LEU A 155 -3.24 -17.69 -8.97
CA LEU A 155 -2.22 -17.61 -7.94
C LEU A 155 -2.35 -16.29 -7.20
N ALA A 156 -2.56 -16.35 -5.88
CA ALA A 156 -2.81 -15.20 -4.99
C ALA A 156 -2.07 -15.32 -3.65
N THR A 157 -0.89 -15.98 -3.66
CA THR A 157 -0.12 -16.32 -2.44
C THR A 157 0.61 -15.12 -1.81
N GLY A 158 0.61 -13.96 -2.47
CA GLY A 158 1.18 -12.73 -1.93
C GLY A 158 2.70 -12.73 -1.81
N ALA A 159 3.21 -11.99 -0.84
CA ALA A 159 4.64 -11.85 -0.53
C ALA A 159 4.89 -11.92 0.97
N ALA A 160 6.12 -12.21 1.37
CA ALA A 160 6.61 -12.19 2.74
C ALA A 160 7.57 -11.00 2.95
N PRO A 161 7.79 -10.53 4.19
CA PRO A 161 8.86 -9.60 4.48
C PRO A 161 10.21 -10.16 4.02
N ALA A 162 11.02 -9.34 3.36
CA ALA A 162 12.38 -9.69 3.02
C ALA A 162 13.29 -9.45 4.23
N VAL A 163 14.03 -10.47 4.64
CA VAL A 163 15.05 -10.37 5.69
C VAL A 163 16.43 -10.42 5.02
N PRO A 164 17.24 -9.37 5.10
CA PRO A 164 18.53 -9.32 4.45
C PRO A 164 19.54 -10.24 5.18
N PRO A 165 20.52 -10.81 4.47
CA PRO A 165 21.52 -11.71 5.07
C PRO A 165 22.63 -10.90 5.78
N ILE A 166 22.27 -10.07 6.75
CA ILE A 166 23.22 -9.31 7.56
C ILE A 166 23.77 -10.24 8.65
N PRO A 167 25.10 -10.38 8.80
CA PRO A 167 25.71 -11.17 9.87
C PRO A 167 25.16 -10.78 11.25
N GLY A 168 24.75 -11.78 12.06
CA GLY A 168 24.19 -11.60 13.40
C GLY A 168 22.74 -11.11 13.46
N LEU A 169 22.12 -10.73 12.35
CA LEU A 169 20.71 -10.29 12.36
C LEU A 169 19.75 -11.39 12.81
N ALA A 170 19.98 -12.63 12.37
CA ALA A 170 19.14 -13.77 12.75
C ALA A 170 19.21 -14.05 14.25
N ASP A 171 20.39 -13.89 14.86
CA ASP A 171 20.61 -14.09 16.30
C ASP A 171 19.86 -13.06 17.14
N ALA A 172 19.71 -11.83 16.61
CA ALA A 172 18.93 -10.76 17.22
C ALA A 172 17.40 -10.97 17.10
N SER A 173 16.93 -12.08 16.51
CA SER A 173 15.51 -12.43 16.37
C SER A 173 14.66 -11.29 15.81
N PRO A 174 14.90 -10.83 14.58
CA PRO A 174 14.29 -9.60 14.05
C PRO A 174 12.77 -9.71 13.93
N TRP A 175 12.11 -8.66 14.34
CA TRP A 175 10.70 -8.44 14.02
C TRP A 175 10.55 -8.05 12.55
N THR A 176 9.43 -8.42 11.98
CA THR A 176 9.02 -8.03 10.62
C THR A 176 7.63 -7.41 10.67
N SER A 177 7.14 -6.89 9.55
CA SER A 177 5.76 -6.42 9.44
C SER A 177 4.71 -7.51 9.71
N GLU A 178 5.09 -8.81 9.69
CA GLU A 178 4.20 -9.91 10.03
C GLU A 178 4.24 -10.28 11.51
N THR A 179 5.35 -10.10 12.20
CA THR A 179 5.55 -10.60 13.57
C THR A 179 5.49 -9.51 14.65
N ILE A 180 5.70 -8.25 14.31
CA ILE A 180 5.75 -7.11 15.24
C ILE A 180 4.49 -6.98 16.14
N TRP A 181 3.37 -7.52 15.70
CA TRP A 181 2.09 -7.51 16.41
C TRP A 181 2.05 -8.43 17.63
N SER A 182 3.07 -9.29 17.78
CA SER A 182 3.25 -10.21 18.91
C SER A 182 4.23 -9.67 19.97
N LEU A 183 4.69 -8.42 19.85
CA LEU A 183 5.55 -7.79 20.83
C LEU A 183 4.91 -7.86 22.24
N PRO A 184 5.60 -8.43 23.24
CA PRO A 184 5.06 -8.57 24.59
C PRO A 184 5.04 -7.23 25.36
N ALA A 185 5.97 -6.34 25.02
CA ALA A 185 6.12 -5.01 25.63
C ALA A 185 6.63 -4.02 24.59
N ARG A 186 6.46 -2.73 24.88
CA ARG A 186 7.03 -1.66 24.05
C ARG A 186 8.57 -1.69 24.16
N PRO A 187 9.30 -1.78 23.04
CA PRO A 187 10.76 -1.73 23.06
C PRO A 187 11.24 -0.38 23.61
N THR A 188 12.27 -0.39 24.46
CA THR A 188 12.87 0.85 24.94
C THR A 188 13.65 1.50 23.80
N ARG A 189 14.52 0.71 23.12
CA ARG A 189 15.31 1.14 21.96
C ARG A 189 14.97 0.25 20.78
N LEU A 190 14.38 0.84 19.73
CA LEU A 190 13.98 0.13 18.52
C LEU A 190 14.87 0.56 17.35
N LEU A 191 15.59 -0.40 16.76
CA LEU A 191 16.23 -0.22 15.46
C LEU A 191 15.24 -0.55 14.35
N VAL A 192 15.04 0.35 13.39
CA VAL A 192 14.24 0.11 12.18
C VAL A 192 15.17 0.04 10.98
N LEU A 193 15.24 -1.10 10.32
CA LEU A 193 15.99 -1.30 9.08
C LEU A 193 15.07 -1.09 7.89
N GLY A 194 15.32 -0.03 7.13
CA GLY A 194 14.56 0.40 5.96
C GLY A 194 13.67 1.62 6.18
N GLY A 195 13.83 2.61 5.33
CA GLY A 195 13.12 3.90 5.33
C GLY A 195 11.98 3.97 4.31
N GLY A 196 11.42 2.82 3.89
CA GLY A 196 10.21 2.77 3.08
C GLY A 196 8.94 3.08 3.89
N SER A 197 7.76 2.99 3.25
CA SER A 197 6.47 3.32 3.90
C SER A 197 6.26 2.57 5.22
N ILE A 198 6.52 1.27 5.27
CA ILE A 198 6.35 0.44 6.48
C ILE A 198 7.29 0.90 7.60
N GLY A 199 8.57 1.13 7.27
CA GLY A 199 9.55 1.60 8.25
C GLY A 199 9.20 2.97 8.79
N CYS A 200 8.83 3.93 7.93
CA CYS A 200 8.43 5.27 8.34
C CYS A 200 7.16 5.26 9.22
N GLU A 201 6.13 4.52 8.82
CA GLU A 201 4.87 4.41 9.58
C GLU A 201 5.09 3.80 10.95
N LEU A 202 5.73 2.63 11.03
CA LEU A 202 5.94 1.95 12.30
C LEU A 202 6.99 2.68 13.16
N GLY A 203 8.05 3.19 12.56
CA GLY A 203 9.06 3.99 13.27
C GLY A 203 8.45 5.22 13.93
N GLN A 204 7.60 5.98 13.22
CA GLN A 204 6.87 7.11 13.77
C GLN A 204 5.93 6.67 14.90
N ALA A 205 5.18 5.58 14.68
CA ALA A 205 4.25 5.08 15.69
C ALA A 205 4.95 4.70 16.98
N PHE A 206 6.03 3.92 16.93
CA PHE A 206 6.76 3.51 18.12
C PHE A 206 7.43 4.70 18.83
N ALA A 207 7.97 5.68 18.11
CA ALA A 207 8.52 6.90 18.69
C ALA A 207 7.44 7.68 19.47
N ARG A 208 6.28 7.89 18.88
CA ARG A 208 5.14 8.56 19.50
C ARG A 208 4.58 7.80 20.70
N LEU A 209 4.68 6.48 20.69
CA LEU A 209 4.31 5.64 21.83
C LEU A 209 5.40 5.57 22.91
N GLY A 210 6.56 6.20 22.68
CA GLY A 210 7.61 6.43 23.70
C GLY A 210 8.83 5.52 23.58
N SER A 211 9.06 4.84 22.44
CA SER A 211 10.33 4.15 22.16
C SER A 211 11.39 5.13 21.65
N ALA A 212 12.65 4.93 22.02
CA ALA A 212 13.77 5.58 21.34
C ALA A 212 14.01 4.83 20.01
N VAL A 213 13.66 5.47 18.88
CA VAL A 213 13.73 4.85 17.56
C VAL A 213 14.94 5.38 16.81
N THR A 214 15.76 4.45 16.27
CA THR A 214 16.77 4.76 15.26
C THR A 214 16.38 4.07 13.96
N MET A 215 16.23 4.83 12.90
CA MET A 215 15.93 4.33 11.57
C MET A 215 17.18 4.40 10.69
N VAL A 216 17.55 3.26 10.08
CA VAL A 216 18.70 3.15 9.18
C VAL A 216 18.19 2.79 7.78
N GLU A 217 18.57 3.61 6.80
CA GLU A 217 18.21 3.43 5.39
C GLU A 217 19.48 3.47 4.53
N ALA A 218 19.65 2.47 3.68
CA ALA A 218 20.80 2.38 2.78
C ALA A 218 20.75 3.41 1.64
N GLU A 219 19.55 3.76 1.19
CA GLU A 219 19.36 4.80 0.19
C GLU A 219 19.66 6.20 0.77
N PRO A 220 20.03 7.18 -0.08
CA PRO A 220 20.39 8.53 0.38
C PRO A 220 19.25 9.28 1.12
N ARG A 221 18.01 8.85 0.98
CA ARG A 221 16.84 9.45 1.63
C ARG A 221 15.79 8.41 1.98
N LEU A 222 14.97 8.69 3.00
CA LEU A 222 13.74 7.94 3.26
C LEU A 222 12.77 8.10 2.09
N LEU A 223 11.82 7.18 1.95
CA LEU A 223 10.78 7.21 0.92
C LEU A 223 11.36 7.50 -0.48
N SER A 224 12.43 6.80 -0.86
CA SER A 224 13.18 7.04 -2.10
C SER A 224 12.34 7.02 -3.39
N ARG A 225 11.13 6.44 -3.34
CA ARG A 225 10.16 6.38 -4.46
C ARG A 225 9.25 7.60 -4.55
N GLU A 226 9.25 8.47 -3.55
CA GLU A 226 8.43 9.69 -3.51
C GLU A 226 9.24 10.91 -3.97
N ASP A 227 8.56 12.01 -4.30
CA ASP A 227 9.24 13.29 -4.60
C ASP A 227 10.15 13.69 -3.44
N ALA A 228 11.33 14.23 -3.72
CA ALA A 228 12.36 14.53 -2.72
C ALA A 228 11.85 15.50 -1.63
N ASP A 229 11.06 16.50 -2.01
CA ASP A 229 10.49 17.46 -1.06
C ASP A 229 9.38 16.82 -0.19
N ALA A 230 8.62 15.88 -0.73
CA ALA A 230 7.67 15.09 0.06
C ALA A 230 8.39 14.21 1.09
N ALA A 231 9.44 13.51 0.67
CA ALA A 231 10.28 12.70 1.56
C ALA A 231 10.95 13.55 2.65
N ALA A 232 11.40 14.77 2.31
CA ALA A 232 12.01 15.70 3.26
C ALA A 232 11.03 16.14 4.35
N LEU A 233 9.75 16.41 4.01
CA LEU A 233 8.72 16.76 4.99
C LEU A 233 8.44 15.62 5.97
N VAL A 234 8.37 14.38 5.48
CA VAL A 234 8.19 13.21 6.37
C VAL A 234 9.43 13.01 7.24
N THR A 235 10.63 13.13 6.68
CA THR A 235 11.88 13.00 7.44
C THR A 235 11.96 14.04 8.57
N ALA A 236 11.60 15.28 8.28
CA ALA A 236 11.58 16.35 9.29
C ALA A 236 10.55 16.06 10.39
N ALA A 237 9.39 15.52 10.05
CA ALA A 237 8.36 15.14 11.02
C ALA A 237 8.81 13.95 11.90
N LEU A 238 9.46 12.95 11.32
CA LEU A 238 10.03 11.82 12.08
C LEU A 238 11.08 12.31 13.08
N ILE A 239 11.98 13.20 12.66
CA ILE A 239 12.98 13.81 13.56
C ILE A 239 12.31 14.63 14.67
N ALA A 240 11.27 15.40 14.36
CA ALA A 240 10.50 16.15 15.35
C ALA A 240 9.78 15.24 16.36
N ASP A 241 9.37 14.04 15.93
CA ASP A 241 8.81 12.99 16.80
C ASP A 241 9.89 12.24 17.60
N GLY A 242 11.18 12.61 17.48
CA GLY A 242 12.29 12.02 18.23
C GLY A 242 12.96 10.82 17.56
N VAL A 243 12.67 10.54 16.28
CA VAL A 243 13.35 9.46 15.54
C VAL A 243 14.74 9.93 15.13
N THR A 244 15.77 9.13 15.43
CA THR A 244 17.11 9.31 14.88
C THR A 244 17.15 8.71 13.48
N VAL A 245 17.36 9.52 12.45
CA VAL A 245 17.40 9.08 11.04
C VAL A 245 18.84 8.99 10.55
N ARG A 246 19.23 7.84 10.02
CA ARG A 246 20.52 7.53 9.40
C ARG A 246 20.28 7.06 7.97
N ALA A 247 20.10 8.00 7.04
CA ALA A 247 19.96 7.71 5.61
C ALA A 247 21.33 7.72 4.92
N GLY A 248 21.49 6.95 3.85
CA GLY A 248 22.77 6.72 3.16
C GLY A 248 23.71 5.82 3.96
N ALA A 249 23.17 5.09 4.96
CA ALA A 249 23.93 4.19 5.82
C ALA A 249 23.38 2.78 5.73
N ALA A 250 24.23 1.78 5.52
CA ALA A 250 23.85 0.37 5.53
C ALA A 250 24.35 -0.31 6.81
N VAL A 251 23.55 -1.19 7.40
CA VAL A 251 24.03 -2.08 8.47
C VAL A 251 24.87 -3.19 7.87
N THR A 252 26.08 -3.37 8.37
CA THR A 252 27.05 -4.36 7.89
C THR A 252 27.11 -5.60 8.76
N ALA A 253 26.90 -5.45 10.07
CA ALA A 253 26.86 -6.56 11.04
C ALA A 253 26.01 -6.18 12.26
N ILE A 254 25.58 -7.19 12.99
CA ILE A 254 24.92 -7.06 14.29
C ILE A 254 25.65 -7.97 15.28
N THR A 255 26.00 -7.41 16.43
CA THR A 255 26.73 -8.13 17.49
C THR A 255 26.00 -7.97 18.82
N SER A 256 26.12 -8.99 19.70
CA SER A 256 25.61 -8.89 21.07
C SER A 256 26.64 -8.20 21.96
N GLY A 257 26.21 -7.27 22.80
CA GLY A 257 27.05 -6.53 23.75
C GLY A 257 26.46 -6.49 25.15
N LEU A 258 27.22 -5.91 26.10
CA LEU A 258 26.78 -5.76 27.49
C LEU A 258 25.54 -4.85 27.63
N MET A 259 25.34 -3.94 26.70
CA MET A 259 24.25 -2.93 26.70
C MET A 259 23.07 -3.32 25.82
N GLY A 260 23.02 -4.53 25.28
CA GLY A 260 22.07 -5.00 24.28
C GLY A 260 22.74 -5.33 22.96
N TRP A 261 21.98 -5.34 21.88
CA TRP A 261 22.49 -5.53 20.52
C TRP A 261 23.14 -4.25 19.97
N CYS A 262 24.14 -4.40 19.13
CA CYS A 262 24.83 -3.31 18.44
C CYS A 262 24.84 -3.57 16.93
N ALA A 263 24.32 -2.63 16.15
CA ALA A 263 24.42 -2.64 14.70
C ALA A 263 25.60 -1.77 14.25
N GLU A 264 26.51 -2.35 13.49
CA GLU A 264 27.63 -1.66 12.85
C GLU A 264 27.17 -1.11 11.50
N LEU A 265 27.52 0.15 11.21
CA LEU A 265 27.14 0.83 9.98
C LEU A 265 28.34 0.93 9.03
N ALA A 266 28.09 0.97 7.73
CA ALA A 266 29.12 1.07 6.70
C ALA A 266 29.96 2.37 6.79
N ASP A 267 29.43 3.42 7.45
CA ASP A 267 30.15 4.67 7.70
C ASP A 267 31.00 4.65 8.98
N GLY A 268 31.08 3.51 9.64
CA GLY A 268 31.81 3.30 10.91
C GLY A 268 31.02 3.71 12.15
N GLY A 269 29.77 4.13 12.00
CA GLY A 269 28.88 4.40 13.14
C GLY A 269 28.33 3.13 13.77
N GLU A 270 27.81 3.26 14.99
CA GLU A 270 27.19 2.18 15.73
C GLU A 270 25.81 2.59 16.25
N VAL A 271 24.89 1.62 16.35
CA VAL A 271 23.54 1.81 16.90
C VAL A 271 23.26 0.70 17.92
N VAL A 272 23.10 1.08 19.18
CA VAL A 272 22.71 0.15 20.25
C VAL A 272 21.19 0.09 20.35
N PHE A 273 20.64 -1.14 20.38
CA PHE A 273 19.20 -1.36 20.40
C PHE A 273 18.81 -2.60 21.25
N ASP A 274 17.52 -2.69 21.58
CA ASP A 274 16.95 -3.85 22.29
C ASP A 274 16.21 -4.77 21.30
N GLU A 275 15.47 -4.17 20.38
CA GLU A 275 14.66 -4.85 19.38
C GLU A 275 14.95 -4.27 17.99
N VAL A 276 14.88 -5.10 16.94
CA VAL A 276 15.06 -4.68 15.54
C VAL A 276 13.85 -5.03 14.70
N LEU A 277 13.34 -4.05 13.97
CA LEU A 277 12.29 -4.21 12.95
C LEU A 277 12.90 -4.17 11.55
N VAL A 278 12.72 -5.23 10.78
CA VAL A 278 13.15 -5.30 9.38
C VAL A 278 12.01 -4.90 8.47
N ALA A 279 12.20 -3.82 7.70
CA ALA A 279 11.24 -3.23 6.77
C ALA A 279 11.86 -2.87 5.40
N VAL A 280 12.80 -3.69 4.91
CA VAL A 280 13.61 -3.44 3.69
C VAL A 280 12.94 -3.89 2.39
N GLY A 281 11.73 -4.42 2.44
CA GLY A 281 10.98 -4.86 1.27
C GLY A 281 10.26 -6.19 1.46
N ARG A 282 9.78 -6.76 0.34
CA ARG A 282 8.99 -7.99 0.34
C ARG A 282 9.47 -8.93 -0.76
N SER A 283 9.44 -10.23 -0.48
CA SER A 283 9.76 -11.32 -1.41
C SER A 283 8.51 -12.11 -1.77
N PRO A 284 8.28 -12.47 -3.04
CA PRO A 284 7.08 -13.19 -3.45
C PRO A 284 7.04 -14.61 -2.85
N ARG A 285 5.84 -15.08 -2.45
CA ARG A 285 5.63 -16.46 -1.99
C ARG A 285 5.38 -17.37 -3.19
N THR A 286 6.43 -17.71 -3.92
CA THR A 286 6.40 -18.54 -5.14
C THR A 286 7.09 -19.90 -4.97
N THR A 287 7.83 -20.09 -3.90
CA THR A 287 8.47 -21.36 -3.59
C THR A 287 7.45 -22.45 -3.28
N GLU A 288 7.74 -23.70 -3.64
CA GLU A 288 6.93 -24.89 -3.36
C GLU A 288 5.54 -24.96 -4.04
N LEU A 289 5.21 -23.98 -4.90
CA LEU A 289 3.93 -23.97 -5.62
C LEU A 289 3.90 -24.95 -6.82
N GLY A 290 5.02 -25.54 -7.22
CA GLY A 290 5.10 -26.42 -8.40
C GLY A 290 4.92 -25.68 -9.73
N LEU A 291 5.35 -24.42 -9.81
CA LEU A 291 5.16 -23.53 -10.95
C LEU A 291 5.75 -24.08 -12.25
N ASP A 292 6.92 -24.71 -12.16
CA ASP A 292 7.63 -25.37 -13.25
C ASP A 292 6.78 -26.47 -13.91
N ARG A 293 6.13 -27.31 -13.09
CA ARG A 293 5.24 -28.41 -13.56
C ARG A 293 4.01 -27.88 -14.28
N ALA A 294 3.59 -26.68 -13.96
CA ALA A 294 2.44 -26.02 -14.55
C ALA A 294 2.79 -25.11 -15.73
N GLY A 295 4.07 -24.99 -16.08
CA GLY A 295 4.53 -24.11 -17.16
C GLY A 295 4.43 -22.61 -16.80
N VAL A 296 4.53 -22.26 -15.52
CA VAL A 296 4.53 -20.88 -15.02
C VAL A 296 5.97 -20.44 -14.76
N THR A 297 6.35 -19.28 -15.27
CA THR A 297 7.69 -18.72 -15.14
C THR A 297 7.74 -17.61 -14.09
N VAL A 298 8.88 -17.48 -13.43
CA VAL A 298 9.22 -16.39 -12.54
C VAL A 298 10.40 -15.58 -13.08
N ASN A 299 10.51 -14.32 -12.69
CA ASN A 299 11.68 -13.50 -13.02
C ASN A 299 12.83 -13.77 -12.02
N GLU A 300 13.98 -13.11 -12.21
CA GLU A 300 15.18 -13.25 -11.36
C GLU A 300 14.93 -12.90 -9.89
N ARG A 301 13.92 -12.07 -9.62
CA ARG A 301 13.50 -11.69 -8.25
C ARG A 301 12.44 -12.63 -7.67
N GLY A 302 12.09 -13.71 -8.37
CA GLY A 302 11.10 -14.71 -7.94
C GLY A 302 9.64 -14.35 -8.20
N PHE A 303 9.33 -13.20 -8.80
CA PHE A 303 7.94 -12.81 -9.11
C PHE A 303 7.39 -13.59 -10.30
N VAL A 304 6.13 -14.02 -10.22
CA VAL A 304 5.41 -14.67 -11.32
C VAL A 304 5.28 -13.69 -12.49
N GLN A 305 5.73 -14.12 -13.66
CA GLN A 305 5.62 -13.34 -14.89
C GLN A 305 4.20 -13.40 -15.44
N VAL A 306 3.60 -12.23 -15.65
CA VAL A 306 2.26 -12.09 -16.21
C VAL A 306 2.25 -11.06 -17.34
N ASN A 307 1.33 -11.23 -18.30
CA ASN A 307 1.05 -10.22 -19.31
C ASN A 307 0.12 -9.10 -18.74
N SER A 308 -0.20 -8.11 -19.56
CA SER A 308 -1.10 -7.01 -19.17
C SER A 308 -2.52 -7.45 -18.77
N ARG A 309 -2.89 -8.70 -19.03
CA ARG A 309 -4.18 -9.29 -18.63
C ARG A 309 -4.08 -10.10 -17.34
N LEU A 310 -2.91 -10.15 -16.71
CA LEU A 310 -2.58 -10.97 -15.54
C LEU A 310 -2.53 -12.49 -15.81
N GLN A 311 -2.38 -12.89 -17.07
CA GLN A 311 -2.25 -14.28 -17.50
C GLN A 311 -0.76 -14.65 -17.52
N THR A 312 -0.41 -15.83 -17.02
CA THR A 312 0.95 -16.38 -17.06
C THR A 312 1.28 -16.97 -18.44
N ALA A 313 2.46 -17.59 -18.56
CA ALA A 313 2.82 -18.35 -19.76
C ALA A 313 1.87 -19.55 -20.02
N ASN A 314 1.31 -20.14 -18.94
CA ASN A 314 0.22 -21.10 -19.07
C ASN A 314 -1.11 -20.33 -19.22
N PRO A 315 -1.84 -20.48 -20.37
CA PRO A 315 -3.07 -19.72 -20.63
C PRO A 315 -4.24 -20.05 -19.68
N ARG A 316 -4.09 -21.06 -18.83
CA ARG A 316 -5.08 -21.46 -17.82
C ARG A 316 -4.74 -20.97 -16.42
N ILE A 317 -3.58 -20.35 -16.25
CA ILE A 317 -3.10 -19.88 -14.94
C ILE A 317 -2.89 -18.38 -14.97
N TRP A 318 -3.48 -17.74 -14.01
CA TRP A 318 -3.47 -16.29 -13.76
C TRP A 318 -2.74 -16.00 -12.46
N ALA A 319 -2.29 -14.77 -12.27
CA ALA A 319 -1.74 -14.36 -10.99
C ALA A 319 -2.11 -12.91 -10.68
N ALA A 320 -2.39 -12.62 -9.41
CA ALA A 320 -2.75 -11.28 -8.94
C ALA A 320 -2.23 -11.01 -7.52
N GLY A 321 -1.95 -9.76 -7.22
CA GLY A 321 -1.40 -9.33 -5.94
C GLY A 321 0.13 -9.36 -5.91
N ASP A 322 0.68 -9.35 -4.71
CA ASP A 322 2.10 -9.08 -4.45
C ASP A 322 3.09 -10.06 -5.12
N LEU A 323 2.64 -11.26 -5.47
CA LEU A 323 3.50 -12.25 -6.13
C LEU A 323 3.80 -11.91 -7.61
N THR A 324 3.16 -10.90 -8.21
CA THR A 324 3.32 -10.55 -9.63
C THR A 324 4.41 -9.51 -9.91
N GLY A 325 4.96 -8.89 -8.87
CA GLY A 325 5.92 -7.77 -9.01
C GLY A 325 5.28 -6.44 -9.42
N HIS A 326 3.97 -6.37 -9.59
CA HIS A 326 3.22 -5.11 -9.67
C HIS A 326 3.27 -4.40 -8.31
N PRO A 327 2.91 -3.11 -8.22
CA PRO A 327 2.89 -2.39 -6.94
C PRO A 327 2.16 -3.17 -5.86
N GLN A 328 2.87 -3.47 -4.76
CA GLN A 328 2.45 -4.38 -3.70
C GLN A 328 1.53 -3.65 -2.70
N PHE A 329 0.30 -3.38 -3.14
CA PHE A 329 -0.74 -2.74 -2.32
C PHE A 329 -2.02 -3.58 -2.32
N THR A 330 -2.75 -3.53 -1.21
CA THR A 330 -4.04 -4.22 -1.04
C THR A 330 -5.05 -3.84 -2.13
N HIS A 331 -5.16 -2.54 -2.46
CA HIS A 331 -6.08 -2.08 -3.49
C HIS A 331 -5.65 -2.54 -4.90
N THR A 332 -4.36 -2.63 -5.19
CA THR A 332 -3.84 -3.24 -6.42
C THR A 332 -4.24 -4.71 -6.49
N ALA A 333 -4.02 -5.45 -5.40
CA ALA A 333 -4.38 -6.86 -5.31
C ALA A 333 -5.87 -7.10 -5.59
N GLY A 334 -6.76 -6.30 -4.99
CA GLY A 334 -8.21 -6.40 -5.20
C GLY A 334 -8.64 -6.11 -6.64
N VAL A 335 -8.20 -4.98 -7.21
CA VAL A 335 -8.56 -4.60 -8.59
C VAL A 335 -8.03 -5.60 -9.60
N HIS A 336 -6.76 -6.02 -9.47
CA HIS A 336 -6.15 -7.00 -10.35
C HIS A 336 -6.83 -8.36 -10.25
N ALA A 337 -7.18 -8.79 -9.05
CA ALA A 337 -7.85 -10.07 -8.82
C ALA A 337 -9.25 -10.14 -9.47
N SER A 338 -10.06 -9.09 -9.32
CA SER A 338 -11.35 -8.99 -9.97
C SER A 338 -11.23 -9.02 -11.50
N LEU A 339 -10.23 -8.32 -12.05
CA LEU A 339 -9.94 -8.31 -13.48
C LEU A 339 -9.51 -9.69 -13.97
N ALA A 340 -8.58 -10.35 -13.26
CA ALA A 340 -8.08 -11.68 -13.60
C ALA A 340 -9.20 -12.73 -13.54
N ALA A 341 -10.06 -12.70 -12.53
CA ALA A 341 -11.21 -13.60 -12.40
C ALA A 341 -12.18 -13.44 -13.58
N GLY A 342 -12.53 -12.20 -13.96
CA GLY A 342 -13.38 -11.94 -15.13
C GLY A 342 -12.75 -12.41 -16.45
N ASN A 343 -11.44 -12.22 -16.62
CA ASN A 343 -10.72 -12.72 -17.78
C ASN A 343 -10.67 -14.24 -17.80
N ALA A 344 -10.41 -14.89 -16.66
CA ALA A 344 -10.28 -16.34 -16.53
C ALA A 344 -11.61 -17.07 -16.79
N VAL A 345 -12.69 -16.63 -16.14
CA VAL A 345 -13.98 -17.33 -16.14
C VAL A 345 -14.81 -16.99 -17.38
N LEU A 346 -14.84 -15.72 -17.77
CA LEU A 346 -15.70 -15.24 -18.86
C LEU A 346 -14.95 -15.04 -20.18
N GLY A 347 -13.63 -15.26 -20.22
CA GLY A 347 -12.82 -15.04 -21.43
C GLY A 347 -12.70 -13.56 -21.81
N LEU A 348 -12.88 -12.63 -20.87
CA LEU A 348 -12.70 -11.20 -21.11
C LEU A 348 -11.23 -10.90 -21.41
N ARG A 349 -10.98 -9.75 -22.08
CA ARG A 349 -9.63 -9.33 -22.47
C ARG A 349 -9.25 -7.99 -21.82
N ARG A 350 -9.70 -7.78 -20.58
CA ARG A 350 -9.41 -6.56 -19.83
C ARG A 350 -7.93 -6.51 -19.46
N THR A 351 -7.36 -5.32 -19.48
CA THR A 351 -5.95 -5.08 -19.14
C THR A 351 -5.81 -4.23 -17.90
N VAL A 352 -4.75 -4.45 -17.15
CA VAL A 352 -4.40 -3.62 -15.99
C VAL A 352 -3.80 -2.29 -16.44
N ASP A 353 -4.02 -1.26 -15.65
CA ASP A 353 -3.35 0.02 -15.75
C ASP A 353 -2.49 0.20 -14.50
N VAL A 354 -1.20 -0.02 -14.65
CA VAL A 354 -0.24 0.14 -13.55
C VAL A 354 0.22 1.59 -13.38
N ALA A 355 0.00 2.44 -14.38
CA ALA A 355 0.46 3.83 -14.36
C ALA A 355 -0.36 4.72 -13.40
N THR A 356 -1.62 4.37 -13.15
CA THR A 356 -2.53 5.14 -12.29
C THR A 356 -2.83 4.45 -10.95
N ILE A 357 -1.96 3.53 -10.52
CA ILE A 357 -2.08 2.92 -9.18
C ILE A 357 -1.66 3.96 -8.13
N PRO A 358 -2.55 4.34 -7.20
CA PRO A 358 -2.21 5.25 -6.13
C PRO A 358 -1.32 4.57 -5.08
N ARG A 359 -0.54 5.36 -4.36
CA ARG A 359 0.23 4.93 -3.20
C ARG A 359 0.09 5.95 -2.08
N VAL A 360 0.02 5.48 -0.84
CA VAL A 360 -0.10 6.32 0.35
C VAL A 360 0.84 5.78 1.42
N THR A 361 1.60 6.68 2.02
CA THR A 361 2.34 6.46 3.26
C THR A 361 1.60 7.20 4.37
N PHE A 362 1.15 6.46 5.38
CA PHE A 362 0.25 6.96 6.44
C PHE A 362 1.00 7.53 7.65
N THR A 363 2.16 8.13 7.41
CA THR A 363 2.83 8.97 8.41
C THR A 363 2.02 10.24 8.68
N GLN A 364 2.44 11.06 9.63
CA GLN A 364 1.91 12.41 9.81
C GLN A 364 3.09 13.40 9.65
N PRO A 365 3.12 14.16 8.50
CA PRO A 365 2.10 14.21 7.44
C PRO A 365 2.03 12.94 6.60
N GLU A 366 0.83 12.65 6.02
CA GLU A 366 0.68 11.63 5.00
C GLU A 366 1.34 12.05 3.69
N VAL A 367 1.82 11.08 2.91
CA VAL A 367 2.21 11.27 1.51
C VAL A 367 1.34 10.39 0.63
N ALA A 368 0.60 11.01 -0.27
CA ALA A 368 -0.26 10.32 -1.22
C ALA A 368 0.13 10.71 -2.65
N ALA A 369 0.35 9.73 -3.52
CA ALA A 369 0.77 10.01 -4.88
C ALA A 369 0.16 9.03 -5.89
N VAL A 370 0.05 9.50 -7.15
CA VAL A 370 -0.39 8.70 -8.30
C VAL A 370 0.36 9.14 -9.55
N GLY A 371 0.64 8.20 -10.44
CA GLY A 371 1.19 8.49 -11.76
C GLY A 371 2.64 9.00 -11.72
N VAL A 372 2.93 9.95 -12.59
CA VAL A 372 4.27 10.51 -12.81
C VAL A 372 4.66 11.42 -11.65
N SER A 373 5.89 11.30 -11.16
CA SER A 373 6.50 12.17 -10.14
C SER A 373 6.95 13.49 -10.76
N ALA A 374 6.98 14.57 -9.96
CA ALA A 374 7.48 15.87 -10.38
C ALA A 374 8.99 15.85 -10.74
N GLU A 375 9.76 14.90 -10.22
CA GLU A 375 11.18 14.72 -10.57
C GLU A 375 11.39 14.39 -12.07
N HIS A 376 10.35 13.87 -12.76
CA HIS A 376 10.37 13.61 -14.19
C HIS A 376 10.00 14.85 -15.03
N ALA A 377 9.60 15.96 -14.40
CA ALA A 377 9.18 17.18 -15.08
C ALA A 377 10.36 18.12 -15.35
N GLY A 378 11.30 17.67 -16.18
CA GLY A 378 12.40 18.53 -16.67
C GLY A 378 11.98 19.43 -17.85
N PRO A 379 12.85 20.39 -18.28
CA PRO A 379 12.54 21.35 -19.36
C PRO A 379 12.14 20.71 -20.69
N GLN A 380 12.59 19.49 -20.97
CA GLN A 380 12.32 18.76 -22.21
C GLN A 380 11.20 17.72 -22.09
N SER A 381 10.62 17.54 -20.90
CA SER A 381 9.61 16.51 -20.65
C SER A 381 8.24 16.82 -21.25
N GLY A 382 7.97 18.09 -21.57
CA GLY A 382 6.63 18.56 -21.96
C GLY A 382 5.62 18.52 -20.82
N LEU A 383 6.06 18.26 -19.59
CA LEU A 383 5.24 18.23 -18.39
C LEU A 383 5.18 19.61 -17.73
N THR A 384 4.03 19.91 -17.13
CA THR A 384 3.81 21.12 -16.34
C THR A 384 3.48 20.72 -14.91
N VAL A 385 4.17 21.29 -13.94
CA VAL A 385 3.89 21.10 -12.51
C VAL A 385 3.13 22.29 -11.98
N ARG A 386 2.07 22.02 -11.20
CA ARG A 386 1.29 23.02 -10.46
C ARG A 386 1.21 22.61 -9.01
N THR A 387 1.67 23.48 -8.12
CA THR A 387 1.75 23.19 -6.67
C THR A 387 1.03 24.30 -5.91
N THR A 388 0.11 23.89 -5.03
CA THR A 388 -0.48 24.74 -4.00
C THR A 388 0.15 24.37 -2.68
N GLN A 389 0.77 25.32 -1.99
CA GLN A 389 1.30 25.10 -0.64
C GLN A 389 0.14 25.08 0.36
N HIS A 390 0.25 24.26 1.41
CA HIS A 390 -0.81 24.18 2.43
C HIS A 390 -0.92 25.47 3.28
N THR A 391 0.07 26.36 3.21
CA THR A 391 -0.03 27.75 3.71
C THR A 391 -1.09 28.56 2.99
N GLU A 392 -1.57 28.10 1.85
CA GLU A 392 -2.63 28.72 1.03
C GLU A 392 -3.96 27.96 1.16
N VAL A 393 -4.03 26.87 1.92
CA VAL A 393 -5.23 26.04 2.12
C VAL A 393 -5.85 26.37 3.47
N ASP A 394 -7.02 26.96 3.44
CA ASP A 394 -7.69 27.51 4.63
C ASP A 394 -7.97 26.44 5.70
N ARG A 395 -8.26 25.20 5.29
CA ARG A 395 -8.40 24.08 6.23
C ARG A 395 -7.08 23.73 6.94
N ALA A 396 -5.98 23.75 6.22
CA ALA A 396 -4.65 23.50 6.81
C ALA A 396 -4.25 24.61 7.77
N ILE A 397 -4.57 25.87 7.44
CA ILE A 397 -4.34 27.03 8.31
C ILE A 397 -5.18 26.90 9.59
N ALA A 398 -6.47 26.57 9.47
CA ALA A 398 -7.38 26.41 10.60
C ALA A 398 -6.98 25.28 11.56
N GLU A 399 -6.37 24.21 11.05
CA GLU A 399 -5.87 23.09 11.84
C GLU A 399 -4.41 23.27 12.28
N GLY A 400 -3.72 24.37 11.88
CA GLY A 400 -2.30 24.58 12.17
C GLY A 400 -1.37 23.54 11.53
N ALA A 401 -1.79 22.92 10.42
CA ALA A 401 -1.10 21.83 9.73
C ALA A 401 -0.65 22.24 8.32
N VAL A 402 0.07 23.36 8.25
CA VAL A 402 0.50 24.01 6.99
C VAL A 402 1.74 23.41 6.35
N ALA A 403 2.43 22.50 7.02
CA ALA A 403 3.59 21.79 6.47
C ALA A 403 3.14 20.73 5.46
N GLY A 404 2.98 21.14 4.20
CA GLY A 404 2.52 20.26 3.13
C GLY A 404 2.21 21.00 1.86
N PHE A 405 1.82 20.23 0.84
CA PHE A 405 1.42 20.76 -0.46
C PHE A 405 0.51 19.80 -1.21
N SER A 406 -0.21 20.33 -2.20
CA SER A 406 -0.94 19.57 -3.21
C SER A 406 -0.39 19.91 -4.59
N ARG A 407 0.10 18.90 -5.31
CA ARG A 407 0.79 19.04 -6.59
C ARG A 407 0.13 18.23 -7.67
N LEU A 408 -0.07 18.85 -8.85
CA LEU A 408 -0.51 18.19 -10.08
C LEU A 408 0.61 18.20 -11.10
N ILE A 409 0.77 17.09 -11.81
CA ILE A 409 1.64 16.95 -12.96
C ILE A 409 0.74 16.78 -14.20
N LEU A 410 0.92 17.67 -15.18
CA LEU A 410 0.07 17.78 -16.35
C LEU A 410 0.90 17.56 -17.62
N ASP A 411 0.33 16.88 -18.62
CA ASP A 411 0.93 16.77 -19.94
C ASP A 411 0.75 18.06 -20.78
N GLY A 412 1.36 18.11 -21.97
CA GLY A 412 1.26 19.25 -22.88
C GLY A 412 -0.16 19.61 -23.35
N LYS A 413 -1.15 18.74 -23.08
CA LYS A 413 -2.58 18.98 -23.34
C LYS A 413 -3.35 19.37 -22.07
N GLY A 414 -2.65 19.54 -20.96
CA GLY A 414 -3.24 19.85 -19.64
C GLY A 414 -3.98 18.66 -19.00
N ARG A 415 -3.75 17.42 -19.45
CA ARG A 415 -4.31 16.23 -18.80
C ARG A 415 -3.49 15.90 -17.56
N VAL A 416 -4.19 15.48 -16.52
CA VAL A 416 -3.57 14.98 -15.29
C VAL A 416 -2.86 13.65 -15.59
N VAL A 417 -1.56 13.60 -15.35
CA VAL A 417 -0.72 12.39 -15.52
C VAL A 417 -0.04 11.98 -14.22
N GLY A 418 -0.11 12.80 -13.20
CA GLY A 418 0.39 12.49 -11.88
C GLY A 418 -0.01 13.52 -10.83
N ALA A 419 0.18 13.16 -9.57
CA ALA A 419 0.01 14.05 -8.43
C ALA A 419 0.80 13.55 -7.23
N THR A 420 1.20 14.49 -6.37
CA THR A 420 1.74 14.26 -5.03
C THR A 420 1.04 15.21 -4.06
N ILE A 421 0.46 14.66 -2.99
CA ILE A 421 -0.18 15.41 -1.90
C ILE A 421 0.56 15.04 -0.62
N VAL A 422 0.97 16.05 0.15
CA VAL A 422 1.61 15.87 1.45
C VAL A 422 0.83 16.67 2.48
N GLY A 423 0.35 16.02 3.53
CA GLY A 423 -0.37 16.68 4.60
C GLY A 423 -1.43 15.78 5.25
N PRO A 424 -2.25 16.32 6.15
CA PRO A 424 -3.35 15.55 6.73
C PRO A 424 -4.35 15.11 5.64
N ARG A 425 -4.84 13.87 5.76
CA ARG A 425 -5.86 13.31 4.86
C ARG A 425 -5.45 13.34 3.38
N ALA A 426 -4.15 13.23 3.09
CA ALA A 426 -3.66 13.21 1.72
C ALA A 426 -4.22 11.99 0.95
N GLY A 427 -4.34 10.84 1.64
CA GLY A 427 -4.94 9.63 1.08
C GLY A 427 -6.39 9.83 0.67
N GLU A 428 -7.21 10.54 1.46
CA GLU A 428 -8.60 10.85 1.15
C GLU A 428 -8.77 11.94 0.10
N SER A 429 -7.77 12.81 -0.09
CA SER A 429 -7.77 13.85 -1.13
C SER A 429 -7.33 13.34 -2.50
N LEU A 430 -6.70 12.16 -2.59
CA LEU A 430 -6.14 11.61 -3.82
C LEU A 430 -7.15 10.98 -4.79
N PRO A 431 -8.29 10.35 -4.38
CA PRO A 431 -9.16 9.58 -5.27
C PRO A 431 -9.68 10.34 -6.47
N GLU A 432 -9.99 11.63 -6.33
CA GLU A 432 -10.41 12.49 -7.44
C GLU A 432 -9.31 12.57 -8.52
N VAL A 433 -8.06 12.72 -8.09
CA VAL A 433 -6.92 12.82 -8.99
C VAL A 433 -6.62 11.48 -9.66
N VAL A 434 -6.78 10.37 -8.94
CA VAL A 434 -6.69 9.01 -9.52
C VAL A 434 -7.72 8.83 -10.64
N LEU A 435 -8.96 9.23 -10.40
CA LEU A 435 -10.03 9.19 -11.41
C LEU A 435 -9.68 10.07 -12.60
N ALA A 436 -9.20 11.29 -12.36
CA ALA A 436 -8.79 12.21 -13.40
C ALA A 436 -7.65 11.65 -14.27
N ALA A 437 -6.60 11.10 -13.64
CA ALA A 437 -5.47 10.50 -14.34
C ALA A 437 -5.91 9.26 -15.15
N ARG A 438 -6.71 8.38 -14.53
CA ARG A 438 -7.22 7.16 -15.16
C ARG A 438 -8.03 7.42 -16.43
N HIS A 439 -8.84 8.49 -16.43
CA HIS A 439 -9.72 8.86 -17.55
C HIS A 439 -9.15 9.96 -18.44
N GLY A 440 -7.90 10.39 -18.24
CA GLY A 440 -7.24 11.43 -19.03
C GLY A 440 -7.95 12.78 -18.94
N LEU A 441 -8.59 13.09 -17.81
CA LEU A 441 -9.23 14.36 -17.56
C LEU A 441 -8.17 15.47 -17.49
N ARG A 442 -8.57 16.67 -17.85
CA ARG A 442 -7.71 17.86 -17.82
C ARG A 442 -7.89 18.63 -16.51
N ALA A 443 -6.88 19.37 -16.09
CA ALA A 443 -6.96 20.25 -14.93
C ALA A 443 -8.19 21.17 -14.96
N ARG A 444 -8.61 21.67 -16.14
CA ARG A 444 -9.82 22.46 -16.29
C ARG A 444 -11.11 21.72 -15.89
N ASN A 445 -11.14 20.38 -15.94
CA ASN A 445 -12.31 19.60 -15.51
C ASN A 445 -12.40 19.59 -13.98
N LEU A 446 -11.27 19.48 -13.29
CA LEU A 446 -11.18 19.62 -11.83
C LEU A 446 -11.54 21.05 -11.39
N ALA A 447 -10.96 22.08 -12.07
CA ALA A 447 -11.25 23.48 -11.78
C ALA A 447 -12.72 23.86 -11.96
N ALA A 448 -13.45 23.18 -12.87
CA ALA A 448 -14.86 23.43 -13.14
C ALA A 448 -15.82 22.69 -12.19
N ALA A 449 -15.33 21.69 -11.44
CA ALA A 449 -16.12 20.99 -10.45
C ALA A 449 -16.27 21.83 -9.17
N THR A 450 -17.44 21.75 -8.53
CA THR A 450 -17.65 22.39 -7.22
C THR A 450 -17.08 21.51 -6.12
N HIS A 451 -16.14 22.04 -5.36
CA HIS A 451 -15.52 21.34 -4.23
C HIS A 451 -16.11 21.81 -2.89
N ALA A 452 -16.18 20.90 -1.93
CA ALA A 452 -16.59 21.26 -0.57
C ALA A 452 -15.50 22.12 0.09
N TYR A 453 -15.93 23.20 0.75
CA TYR A 453 -15.05 24.16 1.41
C TYR A 453 -15.44 24.34 2.89
N PRO A 454 -14.49 24.49 3.84
CA PRO A 454 -13.03 24.30 3.64
C PRO A 454 -12.60 22.83 3.83
N THR A 455 -11.81 22.31 2.91
CA THR A 455 -11.28 20.94 2.95
C THR A 455 -9.83 20.90 2.45
N TYR A 456 -9.12 19.76 2.67
CA TYR A 456 -7.79 19.56 2.07
C TYR A 456 -7.83 19.36 0.55
N GLY A 457 -8.99 18.96 -0.02
CA GLY A 457 -9.22 18.90 -1.46
C GLY A 457 -9.06 20.26 -2.17
N ASP A 458 -9.21 21.39 -1.44
CA ASP A 458 -8.95 22.73 -1.97
C ASP A 458 -7.54 22.89 -2.54
N GLY A 459 -6.56 22.16 -2.04
CA GLY A 459 -5.19 22.20 -2.54
C GLY A 459 -5.10 21.73 -4.00
N VAL A 460 -5.75 20.63 -4.35
CA VAL A 460 -5.84 20.09 -5.71
C VAL A 460 -6.65 21.03 -6.60
N TRP A 461 -7.78 21.52 -6.08
CA TRP A 461 -8.64 22.45 -6.80
C TRP A 461 -7.92 23.75 -7.14
N LYS A 462 -7.23 24.38 -6.18
CA LYS A 462 -6.44 25.61 -6.38
C LYS A 462 -5.32 25.40 -7.40
N ALA A 463 -4.59 24.27 -7.35
CA ALA A 463 -3.58 23.92 -8.35
C ALA A 463 -4.17 23.79 -9.76
N SER A 464 -5.40 23.29 -9.86
CA SER A 464 -6.14 23.19 -11.12
C SER A 464 -6.57 24.56 -11.65
N ILE A 465 -7.06 25.45 -10.79
CA ILE A 465 -7.43 26.83 -11.11
C ILE A 465 -6.20 27.62 -11.55
N ASP A 466 -5.07 27.50 -10.84
CA ASP A 466 -3.82 28.17 -11.22
C ASP A 466 -3.40 27.81 -12.66
N HIS A 467 -3.50 26.52 -13.01
CA HIS A 467 -3.24 26.08 -14.38
C HIS A 467 -4.16 26.77 -15.39
N VAL A 468 -5.47 26.84 -15.12
CA VAL A 468 -6.45 27.49 -16.02
C VAL A 468 -6.17 28.98 -16.14
N GLN A 469 -5.90 29.65 -15.04
CA GLN A 469 -5.55 31.08 -15.04
C GLN A 469 -4.27 31.35 -15.84
N HIS A 470 -3.25 30.53 -15.64
CA HIS A 470 -2.02 30.63 -16.42
C HIS A 470 -2.27 30.49 -17.93
N GLN A 471 -3.13 29.55 -18.34
CA GLN A 471 -3.55 29.40 -19.75
C GLN A 471 -4.27 30.63 -20.29
N LEU A 472 -5.18 31.26 -19.50
CA LEU A 472 -5.91 32.45 -19.90
C LEU A 472 -4.99 33.64 -20.15
N HIS A 473 -3.84 33.72 -19.48
CA HIS A 473 -2.84 34.79 -19.65
C HIS A 473 -1.92 34.56 -20.85
N GLN A 474 -1.95 33.40 -21.51
CA GLN A 474 -1.12 33.15 -22.69
C GLN A 474 -1.56 34.09 -23.86
N PRO A 475 -0.60 34.65 -24.65
CA PRO A 475 -0.90 35.66 -25.65
C PRO A 475 -1.98 35.27 -26.67
N GLY A 476 -2.00 34.00 -27.09
CA GLY A 476 -2.99 33.47 -28.03
C GLY A 476 -4.42 33.48 -27.46
N VAL A 477 -4.56 32.94 -26.22
CA VAL A 477 -5.84 32.87 -25.52
C VAL A 477 -6.32 34.27 -25.15
N HIS A 478 -5.42 35.13 -24.68
CA HIS A 478 -5.77 36.54 -24.34
C HIS A 478 -6.31 37.34 -25.54
N ARG A 479 -5.79 37.14 -26.74
CA ARG A 479 -6.33 37.75 -27.95
C ARG A 479 -7.77 37.29 -28.22
N VAL A 480 -8.05 36.00 -28.13
CA VAL A 480 -9.38 35.43 -28.36
C VAL A 480 -10.38 35.95 -27.32
N THR A 481 -10.03 35.89 -26.03
CA THR A 481 -10.90 36.35 -24.94
C THR A 481 -11.17 37.87 -25.04
N SER A 482 -10.17 38.69 -25.44
CA SER A 482 -10.32 40.11 -25.66
C SER A 482 -11.27 40.42 -26.84
N ALA A 483 -11.16 39.65 -27.94
CA ALA A 483 -12.05 39.76 -29.07
C ALA A 483 -13.51 39.42 -28.68
N LEU A 484 -13.71 38.28 -27.98
CA LEU A 484 -15.03 37.87 -27.49
C LEU A 484 -15.64 38.91 -26.54
N ARG A 485 -14.84 39.46 -25.62
CA ARG A 485 -15.27 40.56 -24.74
C ARG A 485 -15.72 41.80 -25.54
N THR A 486 -14.99 42.16 -26.57
CA THR A 486 -15.33 43.31 -27.42
C THR A 486 -16.65 43.07 -28.18
N VAL A 487 -16.83 41.88 -28.77
CA VAL A 487 -18.08 41.48 -29.43
C VAL A 487 -19.25 41.52 -28.45
N ARG A 488 -19.08 40.95 -27.25
CA ARG A 488 -20.12 40.94 -26.22
C ARG A 488 -20.52 42.34 -25.77
N ARG A 489 -19.54 43.23 -25.55
CA ARG A 489 -19.81 44.66 -25.23
C ARG A 489 -20.64 45.35 -26.29
N ARG A 490 -20.28 45.15 -27.57
CA ARG A 490 -21.04 45.74 -28.69
C ARG A 490 -22.48 45.21 -28.79
N TRP A 491 -22.68 43.93 -28.46
CA TRP A 491 -24.01 43.32 -28.45
C TRP A 491 -24.88 43.83 -27.30
N LEU A 492 -24.29 44.04 -26.10
CA LEU A 492 -25.00 44.58 -24.94
C LEU A 492 -25.31 46.08 -25.04
N ALA A 493 -24.63 46.80 -25.93
CA ALA A 493 -24.83 48.22 -26.14
C ALA A 493 -25.91 48.54 -27.23
N ARG A 494 -26.48 47.48 -27.83
CA ARG A 494 -27.66 47.55 -28.74
C ARG A 494 -28.91 47.23 -27.96
#